data_91233a49f2bbd1097ce09d258dbf5a5a
#
_entry.id   91233a49f2bbd1097ce09d258dbf5a5a
#
_cell.length_a   1.000
_cell.length_b   1.000
_cell.length_c   1.000
_cell.angle_alpha   90.00
_cell.angle_beta   90.00
_cell.angle_gamma   90.00
#
_symmetry.space_group_name_H-M   'P 1'
#
loop_
_entity.id
_entity.type
_entity.pdbx_description
1 polymer ?
#
loop_
_entity_poly.entity_id
_entity_poly.type
_entity_poly.pdbx_seq_one_letter_code
_entity_poly.pdbx_strand_id
1 'polypeptide(L)'
;TFAQDRQIARADFESCREIKKEAVEKLVTGLNNRAHDLSAIVVEDYNKGLLTASFIKEILKIAKKFDLKILVDPKFDNFFEYKGVTLFKPNIKELSEATSIKISNVEQVKEAASILRKKLKSQYVMVTMGKDGIFLMGEDERSVTRPAFVRIVNDPAGAGDTVISVMTSALVAGISPEDAMVIANYGGGAICERVGIQPITLQDLMDAIRRNEKN
;
A
#
# COMPACT_ATOMS: atom_id res chain seq x y z
N THR A 1 -12.38 1.13 -22.40
CA THR A 1 -12.33 0.75 -23.84
C THR A 1 -10.95 0.21 -24.14
N PHE A 2 -10.87 -0.97 -24.73
CA PHE A 2 -9.63 -1.65 -25.12
C PHE A 2 -9.58 -1.81 -26.65
N ALA A 3 -8.39 -1.70 -27.24
CA ALA A 3 -8.11 -2.11 -28.61
C ALA A 3 -6.79 -2.88 -28.61
N GLN A 4 -6.77 -4.05 -29.23
CA GLN A 4 -5.62 -4.95 -29.29
C GLN A 4 -5.00 -5.20 -27.88
N ASP A 5 -5.84 -5.49 -26.88
CA ASP A 5 -5.49 -5.71 -25.49
C ASP A 5 -4.83 -4.52 -24.76
N ARG A 6 -4.87 -3.32 -25.35
CA ARG A 6 -4.42 -2.08 -24.71
C ARG A 6 -5.61 -1.20 -24.31
N GLN A 7 -5.59 -0.69 -23.09
CA GLN A 7 -6.57 0.31 -22.66
C GLN A 7 -6.33 1.63 -23.38
N ILE A 8 -7.34 2.08 -24.18
CA ILE A 8 -7.27 3.33 -24.94
C ILE A 8 -7.84 4.49 -24.14
N ALA A 9 -8.94 4.24 -23.42
CA ALA A 9 -9.62 5.26 -22.63
C ALA A 9 -10.33 4.64 -21.42
N ARG A 10 -10.40 5.41 -20.36
CA ARG A 10 -11.21 5.16 -19.17
C ARG A 10 -12.08 6.38 -18.90
N ALA A 11 -13.37 6.16 -18.65
CA ALA A 11 -14.30 7.19 -18.21
C ALA A 11 -14.88 6.77 -16.86
N ASP A 12 -14.63 7.57 -15.83
CA ASP A 12 -15.10 7.33 -14.48
C ASP A 12 -16.22 8.33 -14.16
N PHE A 13 -17.37 7.81 -13.70
CA PHE A 13 -18.48 8.61 -13.19
C PHE A 13 -18.46 8.51 -11.66
N GLU A 14 -17.79 9.45 -11.01
CA GLU A 14 -17.49 9.38 -9.59
C GLU A 14 -17.92 10.64 -8.85
N SER A 15 -18.14 10.47 -7.55
CA SER A 15 -18.35 11.58 -6.62
C SER A 15 -17.26 11.57 -5.55
N CYS A 16 -16.60 12.72 -5.36
CA CYS A 16 -15.64 12.91 -4.27
C CYS A 16 -16.29 13.59 -3.04
N ARG A 17 -17.64 13.64 -2.99
CA ARG A 17 -18.33 14.21 -1.82
C ARG A 17 -18.10 13.33 -0.61
N GLU A 18 -17.86 13.96 0.54
CA GLU A 18 -17.80 13.24 1.80
C GLU A 18 -19.10 12.43 2.04
N ILE A 19 -18.93 11.23 2.53
CA ILE A 19 -20.07 10.38 2.89
C ILE A 19 -20.81 10.97 4.09
N LYS A 20 -22.11 10.70 4.19
CA LYS A 20 -22.94 11.19 5.27
C LYS A 20 -22.47 10.63 6.61
N LYS A 21 -22.60 11.44 7.67
CA LYS A 21 -22.19 11.09 9.03
C LYS A 21 -22.81 9.77 9.51
N GLU A 22 -24.09 9.54 9.20
CA GLU A 22 -24.79 8.31 9.57
C GLU A 22 -24.20 7.06 8.91
N ALA A 23 -23.64 7.20 7.71
CA ALA A 23 -22.93 6.11 7.04
C ALA A 23 -21.58 5.83 7.71
N VAL A 24 -20.84 6.89 8.10
CA VAL A 24 -19.60 6.75 8.88
C VAL A 24 -19.86 6.03 10.19
N GLU A 25 -20.89 6.42 10.94
CA GLU A 25 -21.27 5.81 12.21
C GLU A 25 -21.59 4.31 12.06
N LYS A 26 -22.29 3.94 10.99
CA LYS A 26 -22.56 2.52 10.67
C LYS A 26 -21.28 1.74 10.37
N LEU A 27 -20.35 2.32 9.59
CA LEU A 27 -19.06 1.70 9.28
C LEU A 27 -18.20 1.53 10.53
N VAL A 28 -18.10 2.55 11.37
CA VAL A 28 -17.37 2.51 12.65
C VAL A 28 -17.94 1.43 13.55
N THR A 29 -19.26 1.37 13.70
CA THR A 29 -19.95 0.36 14.50
C THR A 29 -19.69 -1.04 13.95
N GLY A 30 -19.82 -1.24 12.64
CA GLY A 30 -19.56 -2.50 11.97
C GLY A 30 -18.13 -2.98 12.15
N LEU A 31 -17.15 -2.07 11.98
CA LEU A 31 -15.73 -2.36 12.19
C LEU A 31 -15.45 -2.74 13.66
N ASN A 32 -15.95 -1.95 14.61
CA ASN A 32 -15.74 -2.22 16.04
C ASN A 32 -16.33 -3.58 16.46
N ASN A 33 -17.50 -3.95 15.93
CA ASN A 33 -18.16 -5.23 16.24
C ASN A 33 -17.39 -6.45 15.70
N ARG A 34 -16.67 -6.28 14.60
CA ARG A 34 -15.90 -7.36 13.96
C ARG A 34 -14.42 -7.33 14.33
N ALA A 35 -13.96 -6.33 15.07
CA ALA A 35 -12.54 -6.12 15.32
C ALA A 35 -11.85 -7.31 16.04
N HIS A 36 -12.59 -8.11 16.81
CA HIS A 36 -12.05 -9.31 17.46
C HIS A 36 -11.64 -10.42 16.49
N ASP A 37 -12.25 -10.44 15.30
CA ASP A 37 -12.01 -11.45 14.28
C ASP A 37 -10.95 -11.01 13.25
N LEU A 38 -10.41 -9.79 13.43
CA LEU A 38 -9.44 -9.21 12.49
C LEU A 38 -8.02 -9.33 13.04
N SER A 39 -7.05 -9.45 12.15
CA SER A 39 -5.62 -9.38 12.45
C SER A 39 -4.98 -8.09 11.92
N ALA A 40 -5.59 -7.50 10.90
CA ALA A 40 -5.12 -6.25 10.30
C ALA A 40 -6.26 -5.49 9.61
N ILE A 41 -6.02 -4.20 9.35
CA ILE A 41 -6.85 -3.33 8.52
C ILE A 41 -5.97 -2.79 7.40
N VAL A 42 -6.41 -2.97 6.15
CA VAL A 42 -5.82 -2.30 4.99
C VAL A 42 -6.67 -1.10 4.65
N VAL A 43 -6.02 0.04 4.52
CA VAL A 43 -6.66 1.29 4.09
C VAL A 43 -6.10 1.67 2.72
N GLU A 44 -6.93 1.60 1.70
CA GLU A 44 -6.63 2.10 0.36
C GLU A 44 -7.41 3.39 0.14
N ASP A 45 -6.69 4.51 0.17
CA ASP A 45 -7.28 5.83 0.00
C ASP A 45 -7.30 6.22 -1.47
N TYR A 46 -8.47 6.52 -2.00
CA TYR A 46 -8.68 6.99 -3.37
C TYR A 46 -9.18 8.44 -3.44
N ASN A 47 -9.21 9.17 -2.33
CA ASN A 47 -9.79 10.51 -2.24
C ASN A 47 -11.23 10.60 -2.78
N LYS A 48 -12.04 9.58 -2.49
CA LYS A 48 -13.45 9.51 -2.95
C LYS A 48 -14.47 9.87 -1.85
N GLY A 49 -14.04 10.63 -0.84
CA GLY A 49 -14.89 11.16 0.23
C GLY A 49 -15.29 10.17 1.33
N LEU A 50 -14.82 8.91 1.28
CA LEU A 50 -15.01 7.93 2.35
C LEU A 50 -14.08 8.19 3.53
N LEU A 51 -12.78 8.29 3.25
CA LEU A 51 -11.72 8.41 4.24
C LEU A 51 -11.52 9.88 4.63
N THR A 52 -12.46 10.41 5.42
CA THR A 52 -12.31 11.73 6.04
C THR A 52 -11.37 11.66 7.25
N ALA A 53 -10.76 12.78 7.64
CA ALA A 53 -9.89 12.84 8.82
C ALA A 53 -10.58 12.30 10.10
N SER A 54 -11.89 12.55 10.23
CA SER A 54 -12.68 12.03 11.36
C SER A 54 -12.82 10.52 11.31
N PHE A 55 -13.10 9.93 10.15
CA PHE A 55 -13.24 8.49 10.00
C PHE A 55 -11.90 7.77 10.17
N ILE A 56 -10.82 8.30 9.58
CA ILE A 56 -9.46 7.79 9.78
C ILE A 56 -9.13 7.71 11.29
N LYS A 57 -9.43 8.77 12.04
CA LYS A 57 -9.21 8.80 13.49
C LYS A 57 -9.96 7.70 14.23
N GLU A 58 -11.19 7.38 13.83
CA GLU A 58 -11.96 6.28 14.43
C GLU A 58 -11.36 4.91 14.07
N ILE A 59 -10.93 4.70 12.81
CA ILE A 59 -10.22 3.47 12.41
C ILE A 59 -8.96 3.27 13.25
N LEU A 60 -8.14 4.32 13.42
CA LEU A 60 -6.91 4.27 14.22
C LEU A 60 -7.19 3.95 15.70
N LYS A 61 -8.27 4.49 16.28
CA LYS A 61 -8.70 4.18 17.66
C LYS A 61 -9.11 2.72 17.82
N ILE A 62 -9.90 2.20 16.87
CA ILE A 62 -10.35 0.80 16.90
C ILE A 62 -9.13 -0.13 16.76
N ALA A 63 -8.26 0.13 15.81
CA ALA A 63 -7.07 -0.68 15.64
C ALA A 63 -6.17 -0.70 16.88
N LYS A 64 -5.96 0.46 17.51
CA LYS A 64 -5.21 0.54 18.78
C LYS A 64 -5.90 -0.24 19.92
N LYS A 65 -7.24 -0.16 20.01
CA LYS A 65 -8.02 -0.86 21.05
C LYS A 65 -7.90 -2.37 20.94
N PHE A 66 -7.82 -2.90 19.72
CA PHE A 66 -7.82 -4.35 19.45
C PHE A 66 -6.45 -4.88 18.99
N ASP A 67 -5.40 -4.06 19.11
CA ASP A 67 -4.02 -4.40 18.69
C ASP A 67 -3.91 -4.87 17.22
N LEU A 68 -4.66 -4.24 16.33
CA LEU A 68 -4.68 -4.56 14.92
C LEU A 68 -3.55 -3.85 14.18
N LYS A 69 -2.90 -4.55 13.25
CA LYS A 69 -1.99 -3.92 12.30
C LYS A 69 -2.77 -3.03 11.34
N ILE A 70 -2.25 -1.84 11.04
CA ILE A 70 -2.81 -0.97 9.99
C ILE A 70 -1.77 -0.76 8.91
N LEU A 71 -2.14 -1.08 7.67
CA LEU A 71 -1.34 -0.79 6.50
C LEU A 71 -2.10 0.18 5.59
N VAL A 72 -1.42 1.20 5.10
CA VAL A 72 -2.06 2.31 4.37
C VAL A 72 -1.41 2.52 3.02
N ASP A 73 -2.23 2.52 1.96
CA ASP A 73 -1.92 3.09 0.64
C ASP A 73 -2.55 4.49 0.56
N PRO A 74 -1.76 5.56 0.71
CA PRO A 74 -2.30 6.91 0.89
C PRO A 74 -2.65 7.61 -0.42
N LYS A 75 -3.47 8.66 -0.29
CA LYS A 75 -3.62 9.74 -1.25
C LYS A 75 -3.48 11.10 -0.56
N PHE A 76 -3.36 12.19 -1.37
CA PHE A 76 -2.90 13.49 -0.89
C PHE A 76 -3.73 14.13 0.22
N ASP A 77 -5.06 14.09 0.15
CA ASP A 77 -5.90 14.93 0.99
C ASP A 77 -5.74 14.60 2.49
N ASN A 78 -5.58 13.32 2.81
CA ASN A 78 -5.46 12.85 4.19
C ASN A 78 -4.08 12.25 4.53
N PHE A 79 -3.08 12.54 3.72
CA PHE A 79 -1.77 11.90 3.76
C PHE A 79 -1.13 11.85 5.16
N PHE A 80 -1.29 12.91 5.96
CA PHE A 80 -0.69 13.03 7.28
C PHE A 80 -1.63 12.68 8.44
N GLU A 81 -2.86 12.24 8.16
CA GLU A 81 -3.80 11.82 9.19
C GLU A 81 -3.52 10.38 9.70
N TYR A 82 -2.83 9.57 8.92
CA TYR A 82 -2.52 8.17 9.23
C TYR A 82 -1.33 8.02 10.20
N LYS A 83 -1.45 8.59 11.41
CA LYS A 83 -0.38 8.55 12.40
C LYS A 83 -0.35 7.26 13.21
N GLY A 84 0.86 6.73 13.45
CA GLY A 84 1.07 5.55 14.29
C GLY A 84 0.65 4.23 13.62
N VAL A 85 0.56 4.21 12.28
CA VAL A 85 0.24 2.98 11.53
C VAL A 85 1.42 2.02 11.49
N THR A 86 1.13 0.74 11.28
CA THR A 86 2.15 -0.29 11.13
C THR A 86 2.99 -0.06 9.88
N LEU A 87 2.34 0.19 8.75
CA LEU A 87 3.04 0.43 7.50
C LEU A 87 2.33 1.51 6.68
N PHE A 88 3.12 2.42 6.11
CA PHE A 88 2.66 3.47 5.21
C PHE A 88 3.36 3.32 3.87
N LYS A 89 2.58 3.19 2.77
CA LYS A 89 3.09 2.79 1.44
C LYS A 89 2.88 3.88 0.38
N PRO A 90 3.65 4.96 0.36
CA PRO A 90 3.62 5.90 -0.76
C PRO A 90 4.35 5.35 -2.00
N ASN A 91 4.06 5.90 -3.17
CA ASN A 91 4.94 5.83 -4.32
C ASN A 91 5.96 6.98 -4.32
N ILE A 92 6.92 6.95 -5.26
CA ILE A 92 7.97 7.99 -5.38
C ILE A 92 7.38 9.39 -5.51
N LYS A 93 6.32 9.56 -6.30
CA LYS A 93 5.69 10.86 -6.52
C LYS A 93 5.04 11.37 -5.24
N GLU A 94 4.26 10.56 -4.57
CA GLU A 94 3.61 10.87 -3.30
C GLU A 94 4.64 11.20 -2.21
N LEU A 95 5.73 10.43 -2.12
CA LEU A 95 6.82 10.67 -1.18
C LEU A 95 7.53 12.01 -1.47
N SER A 96 7.86 12.28 -2.73
CA SER A 96 8.52 13.52 -3.18
C SER A 96 7.66 14.75 -2.86
N GLU A 97 6.36 14.70 -3.17
CA GLU A 97 5.43 15.79 -2.91
C GLU A 97 5.21 16.02 -1.40
N ALA A 98 5.04 14.94 -0.60
CA ALA A 98 4.83 15.02 0.83
C ALA A 98 6.03 15.58 1.63
N THR A 99 7.25 15.38 1.11
CA THR A 99 8.50 15.80 1.76
C THR A 99 9.14 17.02 1.10
N SER A 100 8.64 17.42 -0.08
CA SER A 100 9.24 18.49 -0.91
C SER A 100 10.70 18.18 -1.33
N ILE A 101 11.08 16.91 -1.33
CA ILE A 101 12.40 16.43 -1.78
C ILE A 101 12.27 15.92 -3.21
N LYS A 102 13.07 16.48 -4.13
CA LYS A 102 13.17 15.94 -5.48
C LYS A 102 13.96 14.61 -5.44
N ILE A 103 13.27 13.52 -5.71
CA ILE A 103 13.86 12.18 -5.64
C ILE A 103 14.39 11.77 -7.01
N SER A 104 15.68 11.47 -7.09
CA SER A 104 16.36 11.01 -8.30
C SER A 104 17.27 9.78 -8.05
N ASN A 105 17.48 9.41 -6.79
CA ASN A 105 18.29 8.27 -6.39
C ASN A 105 17.81 7.68 -5.06
N VAL A 106 18.35 6.52 -4.69
CA VAL A 106 17.94 5.76 -3.48
C VAL A 106 18.26 6.52 -2.18
N GLU A 107 19.34 7.29 -2.14
CA GLU A 107 19.70 8.07 -0.94
C GLU A 107 18.64 9.14 -0.63
N GLN A 108 18.10 9.77 -1.67
CA GLN A 108 16.99 10.72 -1.50
C GLN A 108 15.67 10.01 -1.12
N VAL A 109 15.44 8.76 -1.59
CA VAL A 109 14.32 7.95 -1.08
C VAL A 109 14.48 7.71 0.39
N LYS A 110 15.67 7.33 0.85
CA LYS A 110 15.99 7.07 2.25
C LYS A 110 15.78 8.30 3.12
N GLU A 111 16.29 9.46 2.70
CA GLU A 111 16.10 10.73 3.39
C GLU A 111 14.62 11.09 3.53
N ALA A 112 13.89 11.08 2.43
CA ALA A 112 12.46 11.39 2.39
C ALA A 112 11.63 10.41 3.22
N ALA A 113 11.91 9.11 3.13
CA ALA A 113 11.25 8.08 3.92
C ALA A 113 11.49 8.25 5.43
N SER A 114 12.71 8.62 5.85
CA SER A 114 13.02 8.91 7.25
C SER A 114 12.22 10.09 7.78
N ILE A 115 12.15 11.19 7.03
CA ILE A 115 11.35 12.37 7.38
C ILE A 115 9.88 11.99 7.50
N LEU A 116 9.35 11.29 6.51
CA LEU A 116 7.95 10.88 6.48
C LEU A 116 7.61 9.96 7.64
N ARG A 117 8.44 8.93 7.88
CA ARG A 117 8.26 7.98 8.98
C ARG A 117 8.19 8.66 10.34
N LYS A 118 9.15 9.57 10.61
CA LYS A 118 9.17 10.35 11.86
C LYS A 118 7.93 11.22 12.02
N LYS A 119 7.50 11.89 10.96
CA LYS A 119 6.31 12.75 10.95
C LYS A 119 5.02 11.96 11.21
N LEU A 120 4.88 10.78 10.62
CA LEU A 120 3.74 9.89 10.80
C LEU A 120 3.84 9.02 12.06
N LYS A 121 5.04 8.85 12.63
CA LYS A 121 5.32 7.87 13.70
C LYS A 121 4.89 6.46 13.29
N SER A 122 5.05 6.11 12.00
CA SER A 122 4.76 4.77 11.50
C SER A 122 5.90 3.82 11.84
N GLN A 123 5.61 2.52 12.01
CA GLN A 123 6.66 1.52 12.25
C GLN A 123 7.49 1.34 10.99
N TYR A 124 6.84 1.27 9.83
CA TYR A 124 7.49 1.11 8.53
C TYR A 124 7.00 2.14 7.52
N VAL A 125 7.91 2.56 6.64
CA VAL A 125 7.58 3.23 5.36
C VAL A 125 8.08 2.33 4.24
N MET A 126 7.17 1.94 3.33
CA MET A 126 7.48 1.13 2.16
C MET A 126 7.20 1.94 0.91
N VAL A 127 8.22 2.21 0.11
CA VAL A 127 8.09 3.05 -1.09
C VAL A 127 8.09 2.19 -2.34
N THR A 128 7.01 2.26 -3.13
CA THR A 128 6.98 1.64 -4.46
C THR A 128 7.64 2.56 -5.48
N MET A 129 8.64 2.04 -6.21
CA MET A 129 9.49 2.81 -7.12
C MET A 129 9.28 2.39 -8.59
N GLY A 130 8.17 1.72 -8.89
CA GLY A 130 7.87 1.23 -10.24
C GLY A 130 8.94 0.25 -10.74
N LYS A 131 9.53 0.55 -11.90
CA LYS A 131 10.59 -0.28 -12.49
C LYS A 131 11.84 -0.43 -11.62
N ASP A 132 12.07 0.52 -10.71
CA ASP A 132 13.25 0.52 -9.84
C ASP A 132 13.01 -0.33 -8.57
N GLY A 133 11.81 -0.90 -8.43
CA GLY A 133 11.48 -1.86 -7.39
C GLY A 133 10.81 -1.28 -6.15
N ILE A 134 11.28 -1.70 -4.99
CA ILE A 134 10.64 -1.39 -3.71
C ILE A 134 11.69 -1.09 -2.63
N PHE A 135 11.39 -0.12 -1.78
CA PHE A 135 12.22 0.29 -0.65
C PHE A 135 11.41 0.12 0.64
N LEU A 136 12.03 -0.36 1.70
CA LEU A 136 11.45 -0.47 3.05
C LEU A 136 12.38 0.17 4.07
N MET A 137 11.82 0.94 5.00
CA MET A 137 12.51 1.49 6.15
C MET A 137 11.75 1.19 7.44
N GLY A 138 12.44 0.69 8.46
CA GLY A 138 11.91 0.43 9.80
C GLY A 138 12.16 1.54 10.81
N GLU A 139 11.69 1.35 12.06
CA GLU A 139 11.83 2.31 13.16
C GLU A 139 13.29 2.59 13.53
N ASP A 140 14.17 1.61 13.39
CA ASP A 140 15.60 1.70 13.63
C ASP A 140 16.38 2.38 12.49
N GLU A 141 15.67 2.96 11.52
CA GLU A 141 16.20 3.59 10.30
C GLU A 141 17.01 2.63 9.40
N ARG A 142 17.04 1.33 9.70
CA ARG A 142 17.53 0.35 8.74
C ARG A 142 16.61 0.32 7.53
N SER A 143 17.22 0.23 6.37
CA SER A 143 16.47 0.22 5.11
C SER A 143 17.01 -0.85 4.18
N VAL A 144 16.08 -1.39 3.39
CA VAL A 144 16.35 -2.41 2.39
C VAL A 144 15.71 -1.99 1.08
N THR A 145 16.42 -2.17 -0.02
CA THR A 145 15.90 -1.96 -1.38
C THR A 145 15.96 -3.29 -2.14
N ARG A 146 14.93 -3.57 -2.92
CA ARG A 146 14.89 -4.71 -3.84
C ARG A 146 14.46 -4.25 -5.22
N PRO A 147 15.11 -4.73 -6.30
CA PRO A 147 14.71 -4.41 -7.66
C PRO A 147 13.31 -4.97 -7.96
N ALA A 148 12.66 -4.43 -8.98
CA ALA A 148 11.37 -4.96 -9.41
C ALA A 148 11.52 -6.38 -9.98
N PHE A 149 10.66 -7.28 -9.57
CA PHE A 149 10.58 -8.66 -10.08
C PHE A 149 9.55 -8.76 -11.22
N VAL A 150 9.69 -7.92 -12.23
CA VAL A 150 8.81 -7.90 -13.39
C VAL A 150 9.65 -8.08 -14.65
N ARG A 151 9.22 -8.97 -15.54
CA ARG A 151 9.89 -9.22 -16.83
C ARG A 151 9.33 -8.35 -17.93
N ILE A 152 8.02 -8.26 -17.99
CA ILE A 152 7.29 -7.51 -18.99
C ILE A 152 6.15 -6.77 -18.28
N VAL A 153 6.10 -5.46 -18.45
CA VAL A 153 4.98 -4.66 -17.92
C VAL A 153 3.93 -4.53 -19.03
N ASN A 154 2.82 -5.25 -18.89
CA ASN A 154 1.65 -5.14 -19.75
C ASN A 154 0.66 -4.11 -19.21
N ASP A 155 0.35 -4.18 -17.92
CA ASP A 155 -0.56 -3.25 -17.25
C ASP A 155 -0.15 -3.11 -15.76
N PRO A 156 0.24 -1.91 -15.28
CA PRO A 156 0.57 -1.69 -13.89
C PRO A 156 -0.65 -1.52 -12.97
N ALA A 157 -1.88 -1.56 -13.50
CA ALA A 157 -3.10 -1.36 -12.72
C ALA A 157 -3.27 -2.49 -11.68
N GLY A 158 -3.53 -2.10 -10.43
CA GLY A 158 -3.69 -3.03 -9.31
C GLY A 158 -2.38 -3.56 -8.70
N ALA A 159 -1.21 -3.18 -9.24
CA ALA A 159 0.06 -3.61 -8.65
C ALA A 159 0.26 -3.06 -7.22
N GLY A 160 -0.11 -1.80 -6.98
CA GLY A 160 -0.03 -1.17 -5.66
C GLY A 160 -0.93 -1.86 -4.63
N ASP A 161 -2.18 -2.14 -5.03
CA ASP A 161 -3.19 -2.83 -4.22
C ASP A 161 -2.73 -4.26 -3.90
N THR A 162 -2.13 -4.96 -4.88
CA THR A 162 -1.55 -6.28 -4.70
C THR A 162 -0.37 -6.25 -3.72
N VAL A 163 0.54 -5.30 -3.87
CA VAL A 163 1.70 -5.16 -2.98
C VAL A 163 1.27 -4.98 -1.53
N ILE A 164 0.32 -4.08 -1.25
CA ILE A 164 -0.11 -3.85 0.13
C ILE A 164 -0.90 -5.04 0.69
N SER A 165 -1.71 -5.71 -0.13
CA SER A 165 -2.48 -6.89 0.29
C SER A 165 -1.58 -8.08 0.63
N VAL A 166 -0.59 -8.37 -0.22
CA VAL A 166 0.39 -9.44 0.02
C VAL A 166 1.27 -9.11 1.22
N MET A 167 1.76 -7.86 1.33
CA MET A 167 2.53 -7.38 2.47
C MET A 167 1.76 -7.58 3.78
N THR A 168 0.48 -7.21 3.80
CA THR A 168 -0.39 -7.38 4.97
C THR A 168 -0.51 -8.85 5.36
N SER A 169 -0.81 -9.71 4.39
CA SER A 169 -0.99 -11.14 4.62
C SER A 169 0.27 -11.78 5.17
N ALA A 170 1.44 -11.41 4.63
CA ALA A 170 2.73 -11.92 5.09
C ALA A 170 3.05 -11.45 6.52
N LEU A 171 2.83 -10.16 6.85
CA LEU A 171 3.04 -9.63 8.19
C LEU A 171 2.10 -10.25 9.23
N VAL A 172 0.86 -10.52 8.86
CA VAL A 172 -0.11 -11.22 9.73
C VAL A 172 0.30 -12.67 9.96
N ALA A 173 0.88 -13.32 8.96
CA ALA A 173 1.45 -14.67 9.08
C ALA A 173 2.76 -14.73 9.89
N GLY A 174 3.28 -13.60 10.39
CA GLY A 174 4.49 -13.54 11.20
C GLY A 174 5.79 -13.53 10.40
N ILE A 175 5.73 -13.30 9.09
CA ILE A 175 6.91 -13.17 8.23
C ILE A 175 7.62 -11.84 8.55
N SER A 176 8.95 -11.83 8.51
CA SER A 176 9.73 -10.61 8.74
C SER A 176 9.34 -9.51 7.74
N PRO A 177 9.40 -8.21 8.12
CA PRO A 177 9.01 -7.14 7.20
C PRO A 177 9.83 -7.10 5.91
N GLU A 178 11.10 -7.47 5.98
CA GLU A 178 11.99 -7.54 4.81
C GLU A 178 11.59 -8.67 3.86
N ASP A 179 11.31 -9.86 4.39
CA ASP A 179 10.85 -11.00 3.58
C ASP A 179 9.43 -10.76 3.05
N ALA A 180 8.54 -10.19 3.87
CA ALA A 180 7.20 -9.81 3.46
C ALA A 180 7.22 -8.80 2.28
N MET A 181 8.14 -7.82 2.31
CA MET A 181 8.36 -6.90 1.20
C MET A 181 8.82 -7.63 -0.07
N VAL A 182 9.73 -8.60 0.04
CA VAL A 182 10.20 -9.40 -1.10
C VAL A 182 9.02 -10.16 -1.71
N ILE A 183 8.23 -10.84 -0.90
CA ILE A 183 7.04 -11.58 -1.35
C ILE A 183 6.02 -10.63 -2.00
N ALA A 184 5.79 -9.46 -1.42
CA ALA A 184 4.90 -8.44 -1.97
C ALA A 184 5.39 -7.91 -3.32
N ASN A 185 6.70 -7.73 -3.49
CA ASN A 185 7.32 -7.31 -4.75
C ASN A 185 7.12 -8.36 -5.86
N TYR A 186 7.23 -9.65 -5.55
CA TYR A 186 6.86 -10.73 -6.49
C TYR A 186 5.39 -10.65 -6.88
N GLY A 187 4.50 -10.41 -5.92
CA GLY A 187 3.07 -10.26 -6.16
C GLY A 187 2.75 -9.10 -7.11
N GLY A 188 3.32 -7.93 -6.83
CA GLY A 188 3.16 -6.75 -7.69
C GLY A 188 3.68 -6.98 -9.11
N GLY A 189 4.86 -7.63 -9.23
CA GLY A 189 5.44 -7.99 -10.52
C GLY A 189 4.55 -8.94 -11.32
N ALA A 190 4.02 -9.98 -10.68
CA ALA A 190 3.15 -10.97 -11.32
C ALA A 190 1.85 -10.34 -11.88
N ILE A 191 1.30 -9.33 -11.21
CA ILE A 191 0.12 -8.61 -11.69
C ILE A 191 0.47 -7.70 -12.87
N CYS A 192 1.62 -7.03 -12.87
CA CYS A 192 2.06 -6.21 -13.99
C CYS A 192 2.23 -6.99 -15.31
N GLU A 193 2.46 -8.31 -15.24
CA GLU A 193 2.58 -9.19 -16.42
C GLU A 193 1.20 -9.51 -17.05
N ARG A 194 0.08 -9.16 -16.41
CA ARG A 194 -1.28 -9.46 -16.88
C ARG A 194 -1.93 -8.23 -17.49
N VAL A 195 -2.95 -8.46 -18.30
CA VAL A 195 -3.78 -7.40 -18.85
C VAL A 195 -5.05 -7.28 -18.00
N GLY A 196 -5.35 -6.06 -17.57
CA GLY A 196 -6.52 -5.75 -16.74
C GLY A 196 -6.32 -6.11 -15.26
N ILE A 197 -7.25 -5.64 -14.42
CA ILE A 197 -7.21 -5.85 -12.97
C ILE A 197 -7.69 -7.27 -12.65
N GLN A 198 -6.79 -8.08 -12.12
CA GLN A 198 -7.08 -9.46 -11.70
C GLN A 198 -6.55 -9.69 -10.28
N PRO A 199 -7.27 -10.42 -9.42
CA PRO A 199 -6.74 -10.78 -8.12
C PRO A 199 -5.57 -11.75 -8.26
N ILE A 200 -4.56 -11.61 -7.40
CA ILE A 200 -3.47 -12.58 -7.30
C ILE A 200 -3.93 -13.78 -6.46
N THR A 201 -3.62 -15.00 -6.91
CA THR A 201 -3.80 -16.22 -6.11
C THR A 201 -2.50 -16.63 -5.45
N LEU A 202 -2.59 -17.49 -4.42
CA LEU A 202 -1.40 -18.07 -3.79
C LEU A 202 -0.54 -18.84 -4.81
N GLN A 203 -1.18 -19.55 -5.75
CA GLN A 203 -0.46 -20.29 -6.80
C GLN A 203 0.32 -19.34 -7.70
N ASP A 204 -0.29 -18.23 -8.13
CA ASP A 204 0.38 -17.20 -8.94
C ASP A 204 1.62 -16.65 -8.23
N LEU A 205 1.50 -16.38 -6.95
CA LEU A 205 2.59 -15.86 -6.12
C LEU A 205 3.73 -16.88 -6.00
N MET A 206 3.41 -18.13 -5.72
CA MET A 206 4.39 -19.23 -5.67
C MET A 206 5.11 -19.43 -7.02
N ASP A 207 4.38 -19.35 -8.12
CA ASP A 207 4.96 -19.48 -9.45
C ASP A 207 5.86 -18.29 -9.82
N ALA A 208 5.52 -17.07 -9.38
CA ALA A 208 6.37 -15.90 -9.54
C ALA A 208 7.69 -16.04 -8.76
N ILE A 209 7.63 -16.51 -7.50
CA ILE A 209 8.82 -16.77 -6.67
C ILE A 209 9.71 -17.83 -7.33
N ARG A 210 9.16 -19.00 -7.64
CA ARG A 210 9.91 -20.13 -8.24
C ARG A 210 10.58 -19.77 -9.58
N ARG A 211 9.93 -18.93 -10.39
CA ARG A 211 10.51 -18.47 -11.67
C ARG A 211 11.74 -17.59 -11.47
N ASN A 212 11.81 -16.84 -10.37
CA ASN A 212 12.92 -15.94 -10.12
C ASN A 212 14.08 -16.59 -9.34
N GLU A 213 13.83 -17.67 -8.58
CA GLU A 213 14.90 -18.45 -7.92
C GLU A 213 15.76 -19.27 -8.89
N LYS A 214 15.29 -19.50 -10.12
CA LYS A 214 15.99 -20.29 -11.15
C LYS A 214 16.89 -19.45 -12.07
N ASN A 215 16.95 -18.14 -11.86
CA ASN A 215 17.79 -17.20 -12.62
C ASN A 215 18.80 -16.51 -11.72
#